data_3eaa0d46e1835153677e011ec374a58e
#
_entry.id   3eaa0d46e1835153677e011ec374a58e
#
_cell.length_a   1.000
_cell.length_b   1.000
_cell.length_c   1.000
_cell.angle_alpha   90.00
_cell.angle_beta   90.00
_cell.angle_gamma   90.00
#
_symmetry.space_group_name_H-M   'P 1'
#
loop_
_entity.id
_entity.type
_entity.pdbx_description
1 polymer ?
#
loop_
_entity_poly.entity_id
_entity_poly.type
_entity_poly.pdbx_seq_one_letter_code
_entity_poly.pdbx_strand_id
1 'polypeptide(L)'
;MKKRKILYISMSIPYDNVPHAGGKTFNYYINGFANDIDNEVTMIAKVLPEEEHQIENINPNINTIIVRTPKNKVKKYISYIKSLNSKINPLYRYGNVLTKEIFNQIGNELDKLKNTGYVPDIVILEWTWMLLFIDQVKKRFPNAKYIASEHDVSFLGAQRQYENAKGFKKIYKKLYYNNLYKREILSINKCDYVVTHNAKDKKLLLKNGVEQSKLGVIVPYINLPEQVARKNINKNILFYGAMNRMENEISAEWFIKNVMPEIKDTGAKYVIVGNKPSDELKKYESDNVIITGFVQDIQPYFSSAMCLAAPIQAGAGVKVKILEAMAMGVPVLTNNIGIEGIEVNDGIHYYHCETPEDYNGKIRYIIQNRDEAEKVAQNALKFINDNYNLKNAFKEYSEKIYSL
;
A
#
# COMPACT_ATOMS: atom_id res chain seq x y z
N MET A 1 1.13 29.29 -22.01
CA MET A 1 2.25 29.17 -21.05
C MET A 1 3.06 27.91 -21.38
N LYS A 2 4.35 27.85 -21.06
CA LYS A 2 5.17 26.64 -21.26
C LYS A 2 4.71 25.59 -20.22
N LYS A 3 4.33 24.38 -20.68
CA LYS A 3 3.92 23.31 -19.78
C LYS A 3 5.09 22.83 -18.95
N ARG A 4 4.83 22.44 -17.68
CA ARG A 4 5.79 21.80 -16.78
C ARG A 4 5.99 20.35 -17.20
N LYS A 5 7.24 19.96 -17.43
CA LYS A 5 7.61 18.62 -17.87
C LYS A 5 7.92 17.73 -16.65
N ILE A 6 7.08 16.72 -16.44
CA ILE A 6 7.23 15.76 -15.35
C ILE A 6 7.61 14.40 -15.94
N LEU A 7 8.77 13.89 -15.52
CA LEU A 7 9.25 12.56 -15.91
C LEU A 7 9.07 11.57 -14.76
N TYR A 8 8.23 10.56 -14.95
CA TYR A 8 8.13 9.41 -14.06
C TYR A 8 9.04 8.28 -14.50
N ILE A 9 9.71 7.64 -13.53
CA ILE A 9 10.45 6.38 -13.74
C ILE A 9 9.87 5.36 -12.77
N SER A 10 9.24 4.30 -13.30
CA SER A 10 8.42 3.38 -12.54
C SER A 10 8.73 1.91 -12.83
N MET A 11 8.48 1.06 -11.83
CA MET A 11 8.54 -0.40 -11.97
C MET A 11 7.25 -1.03 -12.45
N SER A 12 6.17 -0.27 -12.51
CA SER A 12 4.82 -0.71 -12.86
C SER A 12 4.19 0.30 -13.78
N ILE A 13 3.20 -0.11 -14.54
CA ILE A 13 2.36 0.77 -15.36
C ILE A 13 1.11 1.18 -14.58
N PRO A 14 0.61 2.43 -14.76
CA PRO A 14 -0.62 2.90 -14.16
C PRO A 14 -1.81 2.51 -15.04
N TYR A 15 -2.77 1.79 -14.48
CA TYR A 15 -4.05 1.44 -15.12
C TYR A 15 -5.12 1.23 -14.05
N ASP A 16 -6.38 1.32 -14.45
CA ASP A 16 -7.49 1.11 -13.54
C ASP A 16 -7.57 -0.33 -13.04
N ASN A 17 -8.01 -0.51 -11.81
CA ASN A 17 -8.14 -1.82 -11.15
C ASN A 17 -6.84 -2.61 -10.99
N VAL A 18 -5.68 -1.93 -10.99
CA VAL A 18 -4.41 -2.58 -10.65
C VAL A 18 -4.55 -3.36 -9.32
N PRO A 19 -4.03 -4.60 -9.21
CA PRO A 19 -4.41 -5.52 -8.13
C PRO A 19 -3.74 -5.22 -6.76
N HIS A 20 -2.86 -4.24 -6.68
CA HIS A 20 -2.14 -3.91 -5.44
C HIS A 20 -2.24 -2.42 -5.07
N ALA A 21 -2.25 -2.14 -3.77
CA ALA A 21 -2.47 -0.79 -3.23
C ALA A 21 -1.47 0.26 -3.75
N GLY A 22 -0.17 -0.08 -3.81
CA GLY A 22 0.85 0.83 -4.34
C GLY A 22 0.57 1.24 -5.80
N GLY A 23 0.18 0.29 -6.65
CA GLY A 23 -0.19 0.59 -8.03
C GLY A 23 -1.43 1.47 -8.15
N LYS A 24 -2.44 1.27 -7.30
CA LYS A 24 -3.63 2.14 -7.25
C LYS A 24 -3.25 3.57 -6.86
N THR A 25 -2.37 3.72 -5.87
CA THR A 25 -1.87 5.03 -5.43
C THR A 25 -1.08 5.69 -6.56
N PHE A 26 -0.15 4.97 -7.18
CA PHE A 26 0.60 5.46 -8.33
C PHE A 26 -0.33 5.90 -9.47
N ASN A 27 -1.31 5.06 -9.86
CA ASN A 27 -2.30 5.38 -10.89
C ASN A 27 -3.06 6.67 -10.58
N TYR A 28 -3.51 6.84 -9.34
CA TYR A 28 -4.23 8.04 -8.93
C TYR A 28 -3.38 9.31 -9.08
N TYR A 29 -2.17 9.31 -8.53
CA TYR A 29 -1.33 10.51 -8.52
C TYR A 29 -0.78 10.86 -9.91
N ILE A 30 -0.31 9.90 -10.70
CA ILE A 30 0.18 10.18 -12.06
C ILE A 30 -0.95 10.69 -12.96
N ASN A 31 -2.17 10.15 -12.84
CA ASN A 31 -3.34 10.63 -13.57
C ASN A 31 -3.74 12.05 -13.14
N GLY A 32 -3.63 12.38 -11.85
CA GLY A 32 -3.82 13.74 -11.38
C GLY A 32 -2.90 14.74 -12.07
N PHE A 33 -1.61 14.42 -12.20
CA PHE A 33 -0.66 15.25 -12.92
C PHE A 33 -0.90 15.29 -14.44
N ALA A 34 -1.25 14.15 -15.04
CA ALA A 34 -1.47 14.06 -16.49
C ALA A 34 -2.76 14.76 -16.95
N ASN A 35 -3.74 14.89 -16.07
CA ASN A 35 -4.99 15.60 -16.36
C ASN A 35 -4.91 17.11 -16.08
N ASP A 36 -3.84 17.58 -15.44
CA ASP A 36 -3.58 19.00 -15.27
C ASP A 36 -3.03 19.59 -16.58
N ILE A 37 -3.75 20.57 -17.14
CA ILE A 37 -3.46 21.17 -18.44
C ILE A 37 -2.09 21.87 -18.49
N ASP A 38 -1.56 22.28 -17.34
CA ASP A 38 -0.28 22.94 -17.20
C ASP A 38 0.91 21.97 -17.19
N ASN A 39 0.65 20.67 -17.22
CA ASN A 39 1.67 19.64 -17.22
C ASN A 39 1.81 18.91 -18.57
N GLU A 40 3.02 18.40 -18.81
CA GLU A 40 3.38 17.41 -19.82
C GLU A 40 4.01 16.23 -19.10
N VAL A 41 3.27 15.12 -18.97
CA VAL A 41 3.75 13.94 -18.23
C VAL A 41 4.33 12.93 -19.19
N THR A 42 5.59 12.57 -18.96
CA THR A 42 6.27 11.46 -19.64
C THR A 42 6.59 10.38 -18.60
N MET A 43 6.40 9.11 -18.96
CA MET A 43 6.67 7.98 -18.08
C MET A 43 7.55 6.95 -18.78
N ILE A 44 8.62 6.52 -18.10
CA ILE A 44 9.37 5.32 -18.45
C ILE A 44 8.99 4.25 -17.44
N ALA A 45 8.31 3.20 -17.89
CA ALA A 45 7.82 2.16 -17.00
C ALA A 45 8.16 0.75 -17.48
N LYS A 46 8.44 -0.14 -16.52
CA LYS A 46 8.56 -1.56 -16.79
C LYS A 46 7.15 -2.17 -16.82
N VAL A 47 6.90 -3.04 -17.82
CA VAL A 47 5.68 -3.85 -17.87
C VAL A 47 5.99 -5.32 -17.57
N LEU A 48 5.11 -5.97 -16.81
CA LEU A 48 5.13 -7.41 -16.63
C LEU A 48 4.41 -8.10 -17.80
N PRO A 49 4.83 -9.32 -18.20
CA PRO A 49 4.18 -10.03 -19.33
C PRO A 49 2.67 -10.21 -19.16
N GLU A 50 2.20 -10.41 -17.94
CA GLU A 50 0.79 -10.54 -17.57
C GLU A 50 0.01 -9.23 -17.65
N GLU A 51 0.71 -8.08 -17.59
CA GLU A 51 0.11 -6.74 -17.64
C GLU A 51 0.21 -6.11 -19.05
N GLU A 52 0.79 -6.79 -20.04
CA GLU A 52 1.01 -6.27 -21.40
C GLU A 52 -0.29 -5.75 -22.05
N HIS A 53 -1.42 -6.42 -21.80
CA HIS A 53 -2.73 -6.04 -22.31
C HIS A 53 -3.31 -4.80 -21.61
N GLN A 54 -2.72 -4.36 -20.52
CA GLN A 54 -3.15 -3.14 -19.81
C GLN A 54 -2.49 -1.86 -20.34
N ILE A 55 -1.53 -1.97 -21.27
CA ILE A 55 -0.86 -0.79 -21.84
C ILE A 55 -1.86 0.14 -22.54
N GLU A 56 -2.87 -0.40 -23.20
CA GLU A 56 -3.92 0.36 -23.86
C GLU A 56 -4.88 1.09 -22.90
N ASN A 57 -4.88 0.67 -21.63
CA ASN A 57 -5.68 1.28 -20.57
C ASN A 57 -4.93 2.38 -19.79
N ILE A 58 -3.70 2.71 -20.21
CA ILE A 58 -2.96 3.84 -19.63
C ILE A 58 -3.59 5.14 -20.14
N ASN A 59 -3.72 6.12 -19.24
CA ASN A 59 -4.22 7.45 -19.59
C ASN A 59 -3.50 8.03 -20.82
N PRO A 60 -4.21 8.37 -21.92
CA PRO A 60 -3.62 8.84 -23.16
C PRO A 60 -2.86 10.19 -23.02
N ASN A 61 -3.10 10.95 -21.94
CA ASN A 61 -2.36 12.17 -21.63
C ASN A 61 -0.92 11.89 -21.10
N ILE A 62 -0.57 10.61 -20.86
CA ILE A 62 0.76 10.22 -20.43
C ILE A 62 1.58 9.77 -21.65
N ASN A 63 2.65 10.48 -21.97
CA ASN A 63 3.60 10.03 -22.96
C ASN A 63 4.38 8.81 -22.40
N THR A 64 4.04 7.60 -22.86
CA THR A 64 4.47 6.35 -22.24
C THR A 64 5.59 5.67 -23.02
N ILE A 65 6.70 5.38 -22.35
CA ILE A 65 7.84 4.62 -22.86
C ILE A 65 7.90 3.29 -22.07
N ILE A 66 7.65 2.18 -22.75
CA ILE A 66 7.55 0.87 -22.12
C ILE A 66 8.85 0.08 -22.25
N VAL A 67 9.37 -0.37 -21.11
CA VAL A 67 10.50 -1.28 -20.99
C VAL A 67 9.99 -2.70 -20.73
N ARG A 68 10.40 -3.65 -21.58
CA ARG A 68 9.87 -5.02 -21.57
C ARG A 68 10.92 -6.02 -21.13
N THR A 69 10.51 -7.00 -20.35
CA THR A 69 11.32 -8.19 -20.09
C THR A 69 11.39 -9.03 -21.36
N PRO A 70 12.57 -9.56 -21.78
CA PRO A 70 12.67 -10.38 -23.00
C PRO A 70 11.73 -11.58 -22.97
N LYS A 71 10.88 -11.74 -23.99
CA LYS A 71 9.92 -12.87 -24.12
C LYS A 71 10.62 -14.18 -24.53
N ASN A 72 11.79 -14.11 -25.19
CA ASN A 72 12.49 -15.28 -25.70
C ASN A 72 13.11 -16.10 -24.55
N LYS A 73 12.76 -17.40 -24.47
CA LYS A 73 13.27 -18.33 -23.45
C LYS A 73 14.80 -18.37 -23.38
N VAL A 74 15.50 -18.33 -24.53
CA VAL A 74 16.97 -18.34 -24.61
C VAL A 74 17.54 -17.02 -24.08
N LYS A 75 16.99 -15.88 -24.50
CA LYS A 75 17.38 -14.55 -23.96
C LYS A 75 17.06 -14.42 -22.47
N LYS A 76 15.92 -14.99 -22.04
CA LYS A 76 15.54 -15.05 -20.61
C LYS A 76 16.53 -15.90 -19.80
N TYR A 77 17.02 -17.02 -20.36
CA TYR A 77 18.00 -17.90 -19.72
C TYR A 77 19.39 -17.23 -19.66
N ILE A 78 19.82 -16.59 -20.75
CA ILE A 78 21.08 -15.81 -20.80
C ILE A 78 21.02 -14.62 -19.83
N SER A 79 19.89 -13.90 -19.81
CA SER A 79 19.63 -12.82 -18.84
C SER A 79 19.64 -13.34 -17.41
N TYR A 80 19.05 -14.52 -17.17
CA TYR A 80 19.08 -15.19 -15.87
C TYR A 80 20.50 -15.53 -15.41
N ILE A 81 21.33 -16.12 -16.28
CA ILE A 81 22.73 -16.43 -15.97
C ILE A 81 23.53 -15.14 -15.72
N LYS A 82 23.38 -14.11 -16.57
CA LYS A 82 23.99 -12.80 -16.36
C LYS A 82 23.50 -12.10 -15.08
N SER A 83 22.28 -12.38 -14.64
CA SER A 83 21.71 -11.83 -13.42
C SER A 83 21.99 -12.68 -12.16
N LEU A 84 22.57 -13.87 -12.30
CA LEU A 84 22.86 -14.76 -11.18
C LEU A 84 23.72 -14.05 -10.12
N ASN A 85 24.74 -13.30 -10.52
CA ASN A 85 25.55 -12.52 -9.59
C ASN A 85 24.71 -11.46 -8.86
N SER A 86 23.80 -10.76 -9.55
CA SER A 86 22.91 -9.77 -8.92
C SER A 86 21.82 -10.39 -8.06
N LYS A 87 21.47 -11.66 -8.27
CA LYS A 87 20.49 -12.40 -7.45
C LYS A 87 21.11 -13.03 -6.22
N ILE A 88 22.36 -13.50 -6.35
CA ILE A 88 23.07 -14.24 -5.29
C ILE A 88 23.91 -13.29 -4.43
N ASN A 89 24.59 -12.31 -5.06
CA ASN A 89 25.46 -11.39 -4.35
C ASN A 89 24.63 -10.30 -3.62
N PRO A 90 24.66 -10.25 -2.28
CA PRO A 90 23.92 -9.27 -1.51
C PRO A 90 24.31 -7.82 -1.81
N LEU A 91 25.51 -7.58 -2.35
CA LEU A 91 26.01 -6.24 -2.68
C LEU A 91 25.47 -5.70 -4.01
N TYR A 92 25.05 -6.58 -4.92
CA TYR A 92 24.54 -6.22 -6.26
C TYR A 92 23.05 -6.51 -6.46
N ARG A 93 22.34 -6.89 -5.41
CA ARG A 93 20.93 -7.20 -5.53
C ARG A 93 20.09 -5.94 -5.67
N TYR A 94 19.40 -5.81 -6.80
CA TYR A 94 18.44 -4.75 -7.10
C TYR A 94 16.97 -5.19 -6.84
N GLY A 95 16.77 -5.99 -5.80
CA GLY A 95 15.48 -6.62 -5.55
C GLY A 95 15.16 -7.80 -6.47
N ASN A 96 13.98 -8.39 -6.30
CA ASN A 96 13.55 -9.53 -7.11
C ASN A 96 13.03 -9.13 -8.50
N VAL A 97 12.75 -7.86 -8.71
CA VAL A 97 12.00 -7.34 -9.87
C VAL A 97 12.88 -6.62 -10.88
N LEU A 98 14.03 -6.06 -10.46
CA LEU A 98 14.99 -5.38 -11.33
C LEU A 98 16.18 -6.28 -11.62
N THR A 99 16.38 -6.56 -12.91
CA THR A 99 17.62 -7.16 -13.42
C THR A 99 18.53 -6.07 -13.96
N LYS A 100 19.84 -6.36 -14.07
CA LYS A 100 20.81 -5.44 -14.71
C LYS A 100 20.38 -5.08 -16.14
N GLU A 101 19.67 -5.98 -16.82
CA GLU A 101 19.17 -5.77 -18.18
C GLU A 101 18.08 -4.70 -18.22
N ILE A 102 17.07 -4.78 -17.34
CA ILE A 102 16.01 -3.76 -17.21
C ILE A 102 16.63 -2.41 -16.87
N PHE A 103 17.59 -2.41 -15.96
CA PHE A 103 18.31 -1.22 -15.56
C PHE A 103 19.02 -0.54 -16.75
N ASN A 104 19.70 -1.34 -17.60
CA ASN A 104 20.34 -0.83 -18.82
C ASN A 104 19.30 -0.35 -19.85
N GLN A 105 18.17 -1.05 -20.00
CA GLN A 105 17.11 -0.62 -20.92
C GLN A 105 16.53 0.74 -20.51
N ILE A 106 16.23 0.93 -19.23
CA ILE A 106 15.78 2.25 -18.71
C ILE A 106 16.85 3.32 -19.03
N GLY A 107 18.13 3.02 -18.79
CA GLY A 107 19.22 3.93 -19.13
C GLY A 107 19.26 4.33 -20.61
N ASN A 108 19.06 3.36 -21.51
CA ASN A 108 19.02 3.60 -22.95
C ASN A 108 17.81 4.47 -23.36
N GLU A 109 16.63 4.23 -22.74
CA GLU A 109 15.46 5.07 -23.03
C GLU A 109 15.65 6.50 -22.50
N LEU A 110 16.29 6.68 -21.34
CA LEU A 110 16.67 8.02 -20.84
C LEU A 110 17.65 8.73 -21.78
N ASP A 111 18.61 8.01 -22.37
CA ASP A 111 19.56 8.58 -23.36
C ASP A 111 18.83 8.99 -24.65
N LYS A 112 17.92 8.15 -25.14
CA LYS A 112 17.08 8.49 -26.31
C LYS A 112 16.26 9.75 -26.02
N LEU A 113 15.57 9.78 -24.87
CA LEU A 113 14.74 10.92 -24.48
C LEU A 113 15.55 12.21 -24.38
N LYS A 114 16.75 12.15 -23.78
CA LYS A 114 17.67 13.29 -23.73
C LYS A 114 18.09 13.75 -25.12
N ASN A 115 18.37 12.82 -26.05
CA ASN A 115 18.81 13.12 -27.40
C ASN A 115 17.71 13.81 -28.25
N THR A 116 16.42 13.70 -27.87
CA THR A 116 15.34 14.49 -28.49
C THR A 116 15.31 15.94 -28.04
N GLY A 117 16.18 16.36 -27.12
CA GLY A 117 16.14 17.68 -26.49
C GLY A 117 15.13 17.77 -25.33
N TYR A 118 14.56 16.66 -24.88
CA TYR A 118 13.68 16.64 -23.72
C TYR A 118 14.44 17.01 -22.44
N VAL A 119 13.92 18.00 -21.72
CA VAL A 119 14.45 18.42 -20.41
C VAL A 119 13.31 18.46 -19.42
N PRO A 120 13.25 17.54 -18.45
CA PRO A 120 12.22 17.55 -17.41
C PRO A 120 12.50 18.66 -16.40
N ASP A 121 11.45 19.30 -15.91
CA ASP A 121 11.50 20.19 -14.76
C ASP A 121 11.52 19.38 -13.45
N ILE A 122 10.76 18.28 -13.42
CA ILE A 122 10.59 17.39 -12.27
C ILE A 122 10.80 15.94 -12.71
N VAL A 123 11.53 15.17 -11.89
CA VAL A 123 11.68 13.71 -12.03
C VAL A 123 11.15 13.03 -10.79
N ILE A 124 10.18 12.14 -10.96
CA ILE A 124 9.60 11.33 -9.87
C ILE A 124 10.09 9.88 -10.04
N LEU A 125 10.79 9.40 -9.02
CA LEU A 125 11.29 8.03 -8.93
C LEU A 125 10.32 7.21 -8.09
N GLU A 126 9.54 6.38 -8.76
CA GLU A 126 8.46 5.64 -8.14
C GLU A 126 8.97 4.28 -7.64
N TRP A 127 8.86 4.01 -6.36
CA TRP A 127 9.45 2.90 -5.58
C TRP A 127 10.96 3.00 -5.35
N THR A 128 11.41 2.48 -4.23
CA THR A 128 12.83 2.41 -3.81
C THR A 128 13.76 1.91 -4.91
N TRP A 129 13.32 0.93 -5.71
CA TRP A 129 14.16 0.34 -6.77
C TRP A 129 14.48 1.33 -7.88
N MET A 130 13.57 2.26 -8.20
CA MET A 130 13.85 3.35 -9.15
C MET A 130 14.69 4.43 -8.50
N LEU A 131 14.51 4.67 -7.21
CA LEU A 131 15.35 5.61 -6.45
C LEU A 131 16.82 5.22 -6.48
N LEU A 132 17.15 3.93 -6.41
CA LEU A 132 18.53 3.47 -6.53
C LEU A 132 19.19 3.80 -7.90
N PHE A 133 18.40 4.31 -8.84
CA PHE A 133 18.85 4.75 -10.16
C PHE A 133 19.17 6.25 -10.24
N ILE A 134 18.99 6.99 -9.16
CA ILE A 134 19.04 8.45 -9.11
C ILE A 134 20.32 9.05 -9.72
N ASP A 135 21.50 8.47 -9.46
CA ASP A 135 22.77 8.99 -9.98
C ASP A 135 22.83 8.99 -11.51
N GLN A 136 22.27 7.95 -12.14
CA GLN A 136 22.23 7.84 -13.58
C GLN A 136 21.24 8.84 -14.20
N VAL A 137 20.14 9.10 -13.54
CA VAL A 137 19.15 10.07 -14.01
C VAL A 137 19.67 11.49 -13.82
N LYS A 138 20.27 11.80 -12.66
CA LYS A 138 20.88 13.11 -12.38
C LYS A 138 21.99 13.47 -13.35
N LYS A 139 22.79 12.49 -13.76
CA LYS A 139 23.83 12.70 -14.78
C LYS A 139 23.23 13.15 -16.13
N ARG A 140 22.01 12.73 -16.45
CA ARG A 140 21.32 13.08 -17.71
C ARG A 140 20.56 14.38 -17.63
N PHE A 141 19.93 14.63 -16.48
CA PHE A 141 19.05 15.77 -16.23
C PHE A 141 19.45 16.53 -14.94
N PRO A 142 20.64 17.16 -14.92
CA PRO A 142 21.21 17.71 -13.68
C PRO A 142 20.39 18.87 -13.07
N ASN A 143 19.57 19.55 -13.87
CA ASN A 143 18.81 20.72 -13.45
C ASN A 143 17.38 20.40 -13.01
N ALA A 144 16.93 19.15 -13.14
CA ALA A 144 15.59 18.74 -12.70
C ALA A 144 15.51 18.66 -11.18
N LYS A 145 14.30 18.85 -10.63
CA LYS A 145 13.98 18.53 -9.24
C LYS A 145 13.64 17.05 -9.10
N TYR A 146 14.15 16.43 -8.06
CA TYR A 146 14.06 14.98 -7.85
C TYR A 146 13.17 14.65 -6.67
N ILE A 147 12.11 13.88 -6.92
CA ILE A 147 11.19 13.39 -5.91
C ILE A 147 11.31 11.87 -5.81
N ALA A 148 11.49 11.36 -4.60
CA ALA A 148 11.34 9.94 -4.29
C ALA A 148 9.91 9.66 -3.81
N SER A 149 9.24 8.68 -4.41
CA SER A 149 7.97 8.14 -3.94
C SER A 149 8.22 6.75 -3.32
N GLU A 150 8.31 6.73 -1.99
CA GLU A 150 8.63 5.53 -1.21
C GLU A 150 7.35 4.85 -0.72
N HIS A 151 6.89 3.83 -1.45
CA HIS A 151 5.72 3.04 -1.07
C HIS A 151 5.97 2.24 0.21
N ASP A 152 7.20 1.76 0.39
CA ASP A 152 7.69 1.05 1.56
C ASP A 152 9.16 1.41 1.77
N VAL A 153 9.58 1.58 3.01
CA VAL A 153 11.00 1.67 3.34
C VAL A 153 11.62 0.27 3.24
N SER A 154 12.30 0.01 2.13
CA SER A 154 12.72 -1.35 1.74
C SER A 154 13.75 -1.94 2.69
N PHE A 155 14.64 -1.14 3.26
CA PHE A 155 15.63 -1.63 4.23
C PHE A 155 14.97 -2.17 5.50
N LEU A 156 13.79 -1.70 5.91
CA LEU A 156 13.07 -2.24 7.07
C LEU A 156 12.65 -3.70 6.84
N GLY A 157 12.15 -4.02 5.65
CA GLY A 157 11.85 -5.39 5.26
C GLY A 157 13.08 -6.29 5.24
N ALA A 158 14.22 -5.77 4.77
CA ALA A 158 15.50 -6.48 4.79
C ALA A 158 16.01 -6.69 6.22
N GLN A 159 15.84 -5.71 7.11
CA GLN A 159 16.19 -5.81 8.52
C GLN A 159 15.42 -6.94 9.22
N ARG A 160 14.10 -6.97 9.07
CA ARG A 160 13.24 -8.03 9.61
C ARG A 160 13.65 -9.43 9.12
N GLN A 161 13.98 -9.53 7.82
CA GLN A 161 14.49 -10.80 7.26
C GLN A 161 15.84 -11.22 7.86
N TYR A 162 16.71 -10.26 8.15
CA TYR A 162 17.99 -10.51 8.82
C TYR A 162 17.78 -10.96 10.27
N GLU A 163 16.93 -10.26 11.03
CA GLU A 163 16.65 -10.55 12.45
C GLU A 163 16.06 -11.97 12.63
N ASN A 164 15.17 -12.39 11.73
CA ASN A 164 14.54 -13.70 11.74
C ASN A 164 15.39 -14.83 11.13
N ALA A 165 16.53 -14.52 10.52
CA ALA A 165 17.38 -15.52 9.88
C ALA A 165 18.30 -16.22 10.90
N LYS A 166 18.65 -17.53 10.63
CA LYS A 166 19.57 -18.32 11.43
C LYS A 166 20.74 -18.83 10.58
N GLY A 167 21.83 -19.20 11.26
CA GLY A 167 23.01 -19.80 10.63
C GLY A 167 23.63 -18.93 9.53
N PHE A 168 24.17 -19.54 8.49
CA PHE A 168 24.81 -18.83 7.35
C PHE A 168 23.86 -17.88 6.62
N LYS A 169 22.56 -18.18 6.59
CA LYS A 169 21.57 -17.26 5.99
C LYS A 169 21.52 -15.91 6.71
N LYS A 170 21.80 -15.88 8.01
CA LYS A 170 21.83 -14.63 8.79
C LYS A 170 22.94 -13.70 8.32
N ILE A 171 24.13 -14.24 8.03
CA ILE A 171 25.27 -13.46 7.52
C ILE A 171 24.93 -12.85 6.16
N TYR A 172 24.40 -13.66 5.23
CA TYR A 172 23.94 -13.18 3.93
C TYR A 172 22.92 -12.07 4.04
N LYS A 173 21.86 -12.26 4.87
CA LYS A 173 20.79 -11.28 5.08
C LYS A 173 21.29 -10.00 5.73
N LYS A 174 22.28 -10.10 6.64
CA LYS A 174 22.94 -8.93 7.25
C LYS A 174 23.68 -8.09 6.22
N LEU A 175 24.47 -8.73 5.34
CA LEU A 175 25.18 -8.03 4.26
C LEU A 175 24.21 -7.35 3.30
N TYR A 176 23.12 -8.04 2.93
CA TYR A 176 22.07 -7.47 2.09
C TYR A 176 21.39 -6.28 2.73
N TYR A 177 20.99 -6.39 4.01
CA TYR A 177 20.39 -5.29 4.78
C TYR A 177 21.31 -4.07 4.84
N ASN A 178 22.56 -4.27 5.25
CA ASN A 178 23.52 -3.16 5.38
C ASN A 178 23.75 -2.43 4.05
N ASN A 179 23.87 -3.20 2.95
CA ASN A 179 24.05 -2.62 1.63
C ASN A 179 22.81 -1.85 1.16
N LEU A 180 21.61 -2.45 1.33
CA LEU A 180 20.35 -1.79 0.95
C LEU A 180 20.11 -0.53 1.77
N TYR A 181 20.25 -0.61 3.09
CA TYR A 181 20.14 0.53 4.00
C TYR A 181 21.02 1.70 3.55
N LYS A 182 22.33 1.44 3.38
CA LYS A 182 23.27 2.48 2.98
C LYS A 182 22.89 3.10 1.62
N ARG A 183 22.51 2.29 0.65
CA ARG A 183 22.17 2.76 -0.71
C ARG A 183 20.87 3.53 -0.72
N GLU A 184 19.83 3.04 -0.02
CA GLU A 184 18.52 3.67 0.05
C GLU A 184 18.63 5.05 0.71
N ILE A 185 19.26 5.15 1.89
CA ILE A 185 19.45 6.44 2.58
C ILE A 185 20.31 7.41 1.77
N LEU A 186 21.40 6.95 1.15
CA LEU A 186 22.23 7.80 0.28
C LEU A 186 21.44 8.32 -0.93
N SER A 187 20.58 7.50 -1.51
CA SER A 187 19.75 7.88 -2.66
C SER A 187 18.65 8.86 -2.26
N ILE A 188 17.98 8.62 -1.13
CA ILE A 188 16.98 9.51 -0.54
C ILE A 188 17.55 10.92 -0.32
N ASN A 189 18.74 11.00 0.28
CA ASN A 189 19.39 12.29 0.57
C ASN A 189 19.78 13.09 -0.69
N LYS A 190 19.84 12.45 -1.87
CA LYS A 190 20.05 13.12 -3.15
C LYS A 190 18.78 13.72 -3.75
N CYS A 191 17.61 13.39 -3.22
CA CYS A 191 16.35 13.97 -3.67
C CYS A 191 16.10 15.34 -3.06
N ASP A 192 15.34 16.16 -3.78
CA ASP A 192 14.85 17.47 -3.31
C ASP A 192 13.65 17.28 -2.38
N TYR A 193 12.84 16.23 -2.63
CA TYR A 193 11.71 15.87 -1.79
C TYR A 193 11.47 14.35 -1.77
N VAL A 194 10.92 13.85 -0.68
CA VAL A 194 10.65 12.43 -0.47
C VAL A 194 9.26 12.29 0.11
N VAL A 195 8.41 11.51 -0.52
CA VAL A 195 7.09 11.18 0.01
C VAL A 195 7.04 9.72 0.46
N THR A 196 6.49 9.51 1.63
CA THR A 196 6.11 8.20 2.16
C THR A 196 4.59 8.07 2.14
N HIS A 197 4.10 6.85 2.18
CA HIS A 197 2.66 6.57 2.15
C HIS A 197 2.05 6.36 3.54
N ASN A 198 2.85 6.59 4.58
CA ASN A 198 2.41 6.56 5.98
C ASN A 198 3.38 7.33 6.89
N ALA A 199 2.86 7.77 8.03
CA ALA A 199 3.63 8.54 9.00
C ALA A 199 4.73 7.72 9.70
N LYS A 200 4.57 6.39 9.83
CA LYS A 200 5.56 5.50 10.43
C LYS A 200 6.84 5.47 9.60
N ASP A 201 6.73 5.35 8.29
CA ASP A 201 7.88 5.35 7.38
C ASP A 201 8.56 6.73 7.35
N LYS A 202 7.80 7.82 7.38
CA LYS A 202 8.35 9.17 7.58
C LYS A 202 9.15 9.27 8.87
N LYS A 203 8.60 8.82 10.01
CA LYS A 203 9.30 8.81 11.31
C LYS A 203 10.57 7.93 11.25
N LEU A 204 10.52 6.81 10.52
CA LEU A 204 11.69 5.94 10.32
C LEU A 204 12.80 6.64 9.53
N LEU A 205 12.46 7.32 8.44
CA LEU A 205 13.43 8.08 7.64
C LEU A 205 14.05 9.24 8.44
N LEU A 206 13.24 9.98 9.21
CA LEU A 206 13.73 11.01 10.13
C LEU A 206 14.75 10.45 11.12
N LYS A 207 14.44 9.32 11.76
CA LYS A 207 15.35 8.63 12.70
C LYS A 207 16.67 8.22 12.04
N ASN A 208 16.67 8.02 10.73
CA ASN A 208 17.84 7.62 9.94
C ASN A 208 18.53 8.82 9.23
N GLY A 209 18.29 10.05 9.70
CA GLY A 209 19.04 11.24 9.29
C GLY A 209 18.57 11.89 7.99
N VAL A 210 17.36 11.60 7.52
CA VAL A 210 16.76 12.36 6.43
C VAL A 210 16.14 13.65 6.99
N GLU A 211 16.40 14.79 6.34
CA GLU A 211 15.91 16.08 6.80
C GLU A 211 14.38 16.18 6.78
N GLN A 212 13.80 16.74 7.84
CA GLN A 212 12.35 16.89 7.96
C GLN A 212 11.76 17.78 6.85
N SER A 213 12.47 18.81 6.41
CA SER A 213 12.06 19.73 5.33
C SER A 213 11.83 19.03 3.98
N LYS A 214 12.53 17.89 3.78
CA LYS A 214 12.42 17.06 2.57
C LYS A 214 11.38 15.96 2.65
N LEU A 215 10.75 15.73 3.80
CA LEU A 215 9.88 14.59 4.03
C LEU A 215 8.40 14.98 4.09
N GLY A 216 7.61 14.39 3.22
CA GLY A 216 6.15 14.44 3.26
C GLY A 216 5.51 13.07 3.41
N VAL A 217 4.22 13.08 3.69
CA VAL A 217 3.35 11.91 3.64
C VAL A 217 2.26 12.22 2.63
N ILE A 218 2.04 11.30 1.69
CA ILE A 218 0.87 11.35 0.82
C ILE A 218 -0.12 10.27 1.21
N VAL A 219 -1.39 10.60 1.11
CA VAL A 219 -2.47 9.66 1.40
C VAL A 219 -2.46 8.56 0.33
N PRO A 220 -2.38 7.27 0.70
CA PRO A 220 -2.50 6.20 -0.26
C PRO A 220 -3.89 6.20 -0.88
N TYR A 221 -3.98 5.80 -2.16
CA TYR A 221 -5.29 5.67 -2.81
C TYR A 221 -6.12 4.58 -2.11
N ILE A 222 -7.21 5.02 -1.54
CA ILE A 222 -8.22 4.16 -0.95
C ILE A 222 -9.53 4.56 -1.59
N ASN A 223 -10.15 3.64 -2.31
CA ASN A 223 -11.50 3.83 -2.81
C ASN A 223 -12.45 3.69 -1.61
N LEU A 224 -12.60 4.78 -0.87
CA LEU A 224 -13.53 4.78 0.25
C LEU A 224 -14.95 4.64 -0.32
N PRO A 225 -15.73 3.68 0.18
CA PRO A 225 -17.12 3.57 -0.23
C PRO A 225 -17.89 4.85 0.13
N GLU A 226 -18.86 5.20 -0.68
CA GLU A 226 -19.78 6.27 -0.32
C GLU A 226 -20.49 5.91 0.98
N GLN A 227 -20.63 6.89 1.86
CA GLN A 227 -21.29 6.68 3.15
C GLN A 227 -22.73 6.18 2.95
N VAL A 228 -23.01 5.00 3.43
CA VAL A 228 -24.38 4.46 3.47
C VAL A 228 -24.98 4.73 4.84
N ALA A 229 -26.21 5.23 4.86
CA ALA A 229 -26.92 5.41 6.10
C ALA A 229 -27.04 4.07 6.85
N ARG A 230 -26.52 4.02 8.05
CA ARG A 230 -26.65 2.84 8.91
C ARG A 230 -28.12 2.65 9.30
N LYS A 231 -28.69 1.52 8.92
CA LYS A 231 -30.11 1.21 9.12
C LYS A 231 -30.26 -0.24 9.59
N ASN A 232 -31.27 -0.46 10.43
CA ASN A 232 -31.61 -1.80 10.93
C ASN A 232 -30.39 -2.53 11.53
N ILE A 233 -29.61 -1.80 12.33
CA ILE A 233 -28.41 -2.35 12.98
C ILE A 233 -28.84 -3.54 13.84
N ASN A 234 -28.31 -4.70 13.50
CA ASN A 234 -28.51 -5.96 14.19
C ASN A 234 -27.30 -6.31 15.07
N LYS A 235 -27.25 -7.54 15.59
CA LYS A 235 -26.10 -8.01 16.36
C LYS A 235 -25.02 -8.71 15.51
N ASN A 236 -24.91 -8.36 14.22
CA ASN A 236 -23.88 -8.92 13.37
C ASN A 236 -22.51 -8.24 13.62
N ILE A 237 -21.52 -9.06 13.85
CA ILE A 237 -20.10 -8.69 13.91
C ILE A 237 -19.51 -9.00 12.54
N LEU A 238 -19.13 -7.97 11.79
CA LEU A 238 -18.62 -8.11 10.44
C LEU A 238 -17.11 -8.37 10.44
N PHE A 239 -16.67 -9.26 9.58
CA PHE A 239 -15.29 -9.36 9.11
C PHE A 239 -15.29 -9.55 7.61
N TYR A 240 -14.43 -8.85 6.87
CA TYR A 240 -14.40 -9.03 5.42
C TYR A 240 -12.99 -8.95 4.82
N GLY A 241 -12.87 -9.53 3.63
CA GLY A 241 -11.64 -9.55 2.84
C GLY A 241 -11.58 -10.76 1.92
N ALA A 242 -10.59 -10.81 1.04
CA ALA A 242 -10.35 -11.98 0.20
C ALA A 242 -9.85 -13.14 1.09
N MET A 243 -10.68 -14.18 1.28
CA MET A 243 -10.37 -15.28 2.22
C MET A 243 -9.27 -16.23 1.70
N ASN A 244 -8.95 -16.20 0.40
CA ASN A 244 -7.77 -16.89 -0.13
C ASN A 244 -6.42 -16.26 0.31
N ARG A 245 -6.46 -15.13 1.01
CA ARG A 245 -5.27 -14.55 1.65
C ARG A 245 -5.15 -15.10 3.06
N MET A 246 -4.03 -15.76 3.31
CA MET A 246 -3.78 -16.48 4.57
C MET A 246 -3.99 -15.58 5.82
N GLU A 247 -3.57 -14.32 5.75
CA GLU A 247 -3.74 -13.37 6.85
C GLU A 247 -5.20 -13.08 7.21
N ASN A 248 -6.13 -13.13 6.24
CA ASN A 248 -7.55 -12.96 6.49
C ASN A 248 -8.16 -14.22 7.10
N GLU A 249 -7.85 -15.36 6.52
CA GLU A 249 -8.37 -16.64 6.98
C GLU A 249 -7.95 -16.97 8.42
N ILE A 250 -6.66 -16.82 8.74
CA ILE A 250 -6.15 -17.01 10.10
C ILE A 250 -6.82 -16.06 11.10
N SER A 251 -7.06 -14.81 10.70
CA SER A 251 -7.72 -13.82 11.56
C SER A 251 -9.19 -14.20 11.84
N ALA A 252 -9.92 -14.64 10.80
CA ALA A 252 -11.28 -15.10 10.94
C ALA A 252 -11.37 -16.35 11.82
N GLU A 253 -10.52 -17.32 11.57
CA GLU A 253 -10.45 -18.57 12.34
C GLU A 253 -10.08 -18.32 13.81
N TRP A 254 -9.15 -17.40 14.07
CA TRP A 254 -8.79 -17.01 15.43
C TRP A 254 -10.00 -16.46 16.20
N PHE A 255 -10.81 -15.57 15.56
CA PHE A 255 -12.01 -15.01 16.20
C PHE A 255 -13.05 -16.09 16.48
N ILE A 256 -13.28 -16.98 15.51
CA ILE A 256 -14.24 -18.10 15.68
C ILE A 256 -13.84 -18.98 16.85
N LYS A 257 -12.58 -19.33 16.99
CA LYS A 257 -12.10 -20.26 18.02
C LYS A 257 -12.04 -19.64 19.41
N ASN A 258 -11.65 -18.35 19.50
CA ASN A 258 -11.29 -17.75 20.77
C ASN A 258 -12.33 -16.76 21.31
N VAL A 259 -13.14 -16.14 20.45
CA VAL A 259 -14.10 -15.11 20.89
C VAL A 259 -15.55 -15.59 20.79
N MET A 260 -15.94 -16.24 19.69
CA MET A 260 -17.34 -16.64 19.48
C MET A 260 -17.91 -17.55 20.58
N PRO A 261 -17.17 -18.52 21.19
CA PRO A 261 -17.67 -19.31 22.30
C PRO A 261 -18.09 -18.47 23.50
N GLU A 262 -17.31 -17.41 23.80
CA GLU A 262 -17.48 -16.56 24.98
C GLU A 262 -18.64 -15.55 24.86
N ILE A 263 -19.14 -15.30 23.64
CA ILE A 263 -20.24 -14.35 23.36
C ILE A 263 -21.52 -15.03 22.87
N LYS A 264 -21.59 -16.36 22.92
CA LYS A 264 -22.72 -17.14 22.40
C LYS A 264 -24.05 -16.73 23.03
N ASP A 265 -24.07 -16.42 24.32
CA ASP A 265 -25.23 -15.99 25.08
C ASP A 265 -25.80 -14.63 24.66
N THR A 266 -25.00 -13.81 23.96
CA THR A 266 -25.43 -12.48 23.48
C THR A 266 -26.35 -12.54 22.27
N GLY A 267 -26.39 -13.67 21.56
CA GLY A 267 -27.06 -13.83 20.27
C GLY A 267 -26.36 -13.08 19.10
N ALA A 268 -25.11 -12.66 19.29
CA ALA A 268 -24.31 -12.07 18.22
C ALA A 268 -23.90 -13.11 17.17
N LYS A 269 -23.83 -12.68 15.91
CA LYS A 269 -23.41 -13.51 14.79
C LYS A 269 -22.14 -12.95 14.18
N TYR A 270 -21.17 -13.82 13.89
CA TYR A 270 -19.98 -13.44 13.15
C TYR A 270 -20.20 -13.67 11.66
N VAL A 271 -20.19 -12.59 10.88
CA VAL A 271 -20.47 -12.60 9.45
C VAL A 271 -19.17 -12.35 8.69
N ILE A 272 -18.66 -13.37 8.04
CA ILE A 272 -17.42 -13.36 7.26
C ILE A 272 -17.77 -13.18 5.80
N VAL A 273 -17.41 -12.03 5.23
CA VAL A 273 -17.73 -11.67 3.85
C VAL A 273 -16.45 -11.66 3.01
N GLY A 274 -16.41 -12.44 1.94
CA GLY A 274 -15.30 -12.40 1.01
C GLY A 274 -15.13 -13.66 0.17
N ASN A 275 -14.43 -13.49 -0.95
CA ASN A 275 -14.29 -14.54 -1.95
C ASN A 275 -13.33 -15.66 -1.51
N LYS A 276 -13.56 -16.86 -2.08
CA LYS A 276 -12.67 -18.01 -1.98
C LYS A 276 -12.32 -18.41 -0.54
N PRO A 277 -13.29 -18.57 0.39
CA PRO A 277 -13.02 -19.19 1.68
C PRO A 277 -12.55 -20.63 1.45
N SER A 278 -11.57 -21.09 2.24
CA SER A 278 -11.13 -22.49 2.18
C SER A 278 -12.22 -23.43 2.69
N ASP A 279 -12.12 -24.68 2.31
CA ASP A 279 -13.05 -25.71 2.82
C ASP A 279 -12.86 -25.93 4.34
N GLU A 280 -11.67 -25.64 4.86
CA GLU A 280 -11.39 -25.68 6.30
C GLU A 280 -12.15 -24.56 7.03
N LEU A 281 -12.13 -23.34 6.50
CA LEU A 281 -12.89 -22.23 7.11
C LEU A 281 -14.38 -22.50 7.07
N LYS A 282 -14.92 -23.04 5.97
CA LYS A 282 -16.35 -23.37 5.83
C LYS A 282 -16.86 -24.39 6.85
N LYS A 283 -16.00 -25.24 7.41
CA LYS A 283 -16.39 -26.20 8.46
C LYS A 283 -16.86 -25.52 9.76
N TYR A 284 -16.56 -24.23 9.93
CA TYR A 284 -17.02 -23.45 11.08
C TYR A 284 -18.42 -22.82 10.88
N GLU A 285 -19.05 -22.96 9.72
CA GLU A 285 -20.42 -22.48 9.51
C GLU A 285 -21.38 -23.05 10.55
N SER A 286 -22.21 -22.17 11.09
CA SER A 286 -23.20 -22.50 12.13
C SER A 286 -24.24 -21.38 12.21
N ASP A 287 -25.22 -21.51 13.10
CA ASP A 287 -26.26 -20.49 13.32
C ASP A 287 -25.69 -19.12 13.71
N ASN A 288 -24.51 -19.08 14.32
CA ASN A 288 -23.84 -17.86 14.77
C ASN A 288 -22.51 -17.54 14.02
N VAL A 289 -22.11 -18.34 13.05
CA VAL A 289 -20.98 -18.08 12.15
C VAL A 289 -21.44 -18.23 10.70
N ILE A 290 -21.49 -17.13 9.98
CA ILE A 290 -21.99 -17.07 8.60
C ILE A 290 -20.81 -16.76 7.67
N ILE A 291 -20.59 -17.59 6.64
CA ILE A 291 -19.52 -17.40 5.64
C ILE A 291 -20.17 -17.22 4.27
N THR A 292 -20.23 -15.98 3.78
CA THR A 292 -21.02 -15.65 2.58
C THR A 292 -20.31 -16.02 1.27
N GLY A 293 -18.99 -16.17 1.28
CA GLY A 293 -18.22 -16.17 0.04
C GLY A 293 -18.21 -14.79 -0.63
N PHE A 294 -18.09 -14.78 -1.97
CA PHE A 294 -18.14 -13.54 -2.74
C PHE A 294 -19.54 -12.92 -2.71
N VAL A 295 -19.59 -11.63 -2.45
CA VAL A 295 -20.83 -10.82 -2.56
C VAL A 295 -20.60 -9.73 -3.60
N GLN A 296 -21.61 -9.42 -4.39
CA GLN A 296 -21.55 -8.37 -5.40
C GLN A 296 -21.55 -6.97 -4.76
N ASP A 297 -22.30 -6.82 -3.66
CA ASP A 297 -22.40 -5.58 -2.90
C ASP A 297 -22.18 -5.84 -1.42
N ILE A 298 -21.20 -5.16 -0.83
CA ILE A 298 -20.87 -5.26 0.58
C ILE A 298 -21.59 -4.22 1.45
N GLN A 299 -22.18 -3.18 0.86
CA GLN A 299 -22.82 -2.09 1.58
C GLN A 299 -23.92 -2.55 2.54
N PRO A 300 -24.81 -3.51 2.21
CA PRO A 300 -25.81 -4.01 3.14
C PRO A 300 -25.22 -4.60 4.42
N TYR A 301 -24.05 -5.24 4.32
CA TYR A 301 -23.36 -5.82 5.47
C TYR A 301 -22.80 -4.73 6.39
N PHE A 302 -22.21 -3.68 5.84
CA PHE A 302 -21.77 -2.53 6.63
C PHE A 302 -22.92 -1.77 7.26
N SER A 303 -24.01 -1.51 6.50
CA SER A 303 -25.13 -0.70 7.00
C SER A 303 -25.83 -1.33 8.20
N SER A 304 -25.89 -2.65 8.26
CA SER A 304 -26.58 -3.42 9.30
C SER A 304 -25.68 -4.00 10.39
N ALA A 305 -24.35 -3.99 10.20
CA ALA A 305 -23.42 -4.54 11.19
C ALA A 305 -23.43 -3.75 12.50
N MET A 306 -23.35 -4.44 13.62
CA MET A 306 -23.12 -3.82 14.93
C MET A 306 -21.71 -3.22 14.99
N CYS A 307 -20.73 -3.96 14.55
CA CYS A 307 -19.34 -3.54 14.50
C CYS A 307 -18.55 -4.38 13.46
N LEU A 308 -17.37 -3.89 13.08
CA LEU A 308 -16.33 -4.70 12.47
C LEU A 308 -15.41 -5.23 13.57
N ALA A 309 -15.15 -6.53 13.61
CA ALA A 309 -14.11 -7.12 14.46
C ALA A 309 -12.97 -7.66 13.57
N ALA A 310 -11.81 -7.05 13.67
CA ALA A 310 -10.66 -7.40 12.84
C ALA A 310 -9.42 -7.75 13.71
N PRO A 311 -9.36 -8.98 14.25
CA PRO A 311 -8.24 -9.48 15.06
C PRO A 311 -7.08 -9.91 14.16
N ILE A 312 -6.39 -8.95 13.56
CA ILE A 312 -5.36 -9.22 12.53
C ILE A 312 -4.19 -9.97 13.13
N GLN A 313 -3.92 -11.18 12.62
CA GLN A 313 -2.84 -12.04 13.13
C GLN A 313 -1.53 -11.89 12.36
N ALA A 314 -1.59 -11.40 11.12
CA ALA A 314 -0.43 -11.26 10.25
C ALA A 314 -0.63 -10.13 9.23
N GLY A 315 0.48 -9.70 8.65
CA GLY A 315 0.50 -8.67 7.59
C GLY A 315 1.22 -7.39 8.03
N ALA A 316 1.61 -6.58 7.06
CA ALA A 316 2.27 -5.28 7.25
C ALA A 316 1.47 -4.17 6.55
N GLY A 317 1.71 -2.93 6.94
CA GLY A 317 1.11 -1.74 6.34
C GLY A 317 -0.35 -1.50 6.74
N VAL A 318 -0.91 -0.43 6.19
CA VAL A 318 -2.28 0.03 6.47
C VAL A 318 -3.31 -1.02 6.04
N LYS A 319 -4.24 -1.32 6.92
CA LYS A 319 -5.34 -2.26 6.67
C LYS A 319 -6.54 -1.53 6.08
N VAL A 320 -6.66 -1.56 4.75
CA VAL A 320 -7.72 -0.87 4.01
C VAL A 320 -9.12 -1.17 4.57
N LYS A 321 -9.39 -2.41 4.96
CA LYS A 321 -10.67 -2.80 5.57
C LYS A 321 -11.03 -2.02 6.84
N ILE A 322 -10.03 -1.59 7.61
CA ILE A 322 -10.25 -0.76 8.80
C ILE A 322 -10.70 0.64 8.38
N LEU A 323 -10.00 1.23 7.41
CA LEU A 323 -10.35 2.56 6.88
C LEU A 323 -11.72 2.56 6.20
N GLU A 324 -12.04 1.51 5.44
CA GLU A 324 -13.35 1.36 4.79
C GLU A 324 -14.46 1.25 5.83
N ALA A 325 -14.28 0.45 6.89
CA ALA A 325 -15.27 0.35 7.97
C ALA A 325 -15.47 1.68 8.71
N MET A 326 -14.37 2.40 8.98
CA MET A 326 -14.44 3.74 9.58
C MET A 326 -15.15 4.74 8.64
N ALA A 327 -14.87 4.69 7.33
CA ALA A 327 -15.53 5.53 6.33
C ALA A 327 -17.03 5.24 6.20
N MET A 328 -17.44 4.01 6.48
CA MET A 328 -18.84 3.60 6.53
C MET A 328 -19.54 3.91 7.87
N GLY A 329 -18.82 4.51 8.82
CA GLY A 329 -19.35 4.82 10.15
C GLY A 329 -19.66 3.57 10.96
N VAL A 330 -18.90 2.49 10.80
CA VAL A 330 -19.06 1.24 11.56
C VAL A 330 -18.08 1.23 12.73
N PRO A 331 -18.53 0.97 13.98
CA PRO A 331 -17.61 0.78 15.09
C PRO A 331 -16.58 -0.30 14.80
N VAL A 332 -15.30 0.00 15.02
CA VAL A 332 -14.20 -0.91 14.71
C VAL A 332 -13.56 -1.44 15.98
N LEU A 333 -13.44 -2.76 16.10
CA LEU A 333 -12.66 -3.47 17.10
C LEU A 333 -11.44 -4.08 16.42
N THR A 334 -10.24 -3.70 16.84
CA THR A 334 -9.02 -4.23 16.22
C THR A 334 -7.82 -4.12 17.16
N ASN A 335 -6.75 -4.86 16.82
CA ASN A 335 -5.50 -4.92 17.56
C ASN A 335 -4.41 -3.99 17.00
N ASN A 336 -3.22 -4.04 17.62
CA ASN A 336 -2.06 -3.24 17.19
C ASN A 336 -1.68 -3.45 15.73
N ILE A 337 -1.80 -4.69 15.21
CA ILE A 337 -1.49 -4.98 13.80
C ILE A 337 -2.57 -4.39 12.88
N GLY A 338 -3.83 -4.44 13.30
CA GLY A 338 -4.95 -3.90 12.53
C GLY A 338 -4.86 -2.40 12.34
N ILE A 339 -4.47 -1.66 13.39
CA ILE A 339 -4.39 -0.20 13.39
C ILE A 339 -3.05 0.34 12.89
N GLU A 340 -2.11 -0.54 12.51
CA GLU A 340 -0.78 -0.13 12.08
C GLU A 340 -0.83 0.89 10.92
N GLY A 341 -0.25 2.07 11.15
CA GLY A 341 -0.16 3.14 10.15
C GLY A 341 -1.40 4.03 10.03
N ILE A 342 -2.39 3.86 10.92
CA ILE A 342 -3.57 4.71 11.04
C ILE A 342 -3.44 5.49 12.36
N GLU A 343 -3.41 6.83 12.29
CA GLU A 343 -3.19 7.70 13.47
C GLU A 343 -4.52 7.99 14.19
N VAL A 344 -5.12 6.97 14.78
CA VAL A 344 -6.38 7.04 15.55
C VAL A 344 -6.18 6.63 17.01
N ASN A 345 -7.10 7.02 17.87
CA ASN A 345 -7.03 6.81 19.31
C ASN A 345 -8.12 5.85 19.79
N ASP A 346 -7.75 4.93 20.70
CA ASP A 346 -8.66 4.01 21.37
C ASP A 346 -9.73 4.77 22.17
N GLY A 347 -10.94 4.26 22.15
CA GLY A 347 -12.12 4.83 22.80
C GLY A 347 -12.67 6.11 22.14
N ILE A 348 -11.94 6.69 21.17
CA ILE A 348 -12.35 7.90 20.44
C ILE A 348 -12.75 7.57 19.01
N HIS A 349 -11.93 6.79 18.28
CA HIS A 349 -12.12 6.45 16.86
C HIS A 349 -12.32 4.95 16.63
N TYR A 350 -11.85 4.10 17.53
CA TYR A 350 -11.97 2.64 17.47
C TYR A 350 -11.89 2.06 18.88
N TYR A 351 -12.11 0.78 19.03
CA TYR A 351 -11.90 0.05 20.26
C TYR A 351 -10.69 -0.90 20.12
N HIS A 352 -9.69 -0.68 20.97
CA HIS A 352 -8.51 -1.53 21.01
C HIS A 352 -8.85 -2.86 21.67
N CYS A 353 -8.53 -3.96 20.98
CA CYS A 353 -8.74 -5.32 21.46
C CYS A 353 -7.53 -6.18 21.07
N GLU A 354 -6.78 -6.69 22.02
CA GLU A 354 -5.61 -7.53 21.78
C GLU A 354 -5.89 -8.99 22.14
N THR A 355 -6.68 -9.23 23.18
CA THR A 355 -7.01 -10.56 23.69
C THR A 355 -8.45 -10.95 23.41
N PRO A 356 -8.81 -12.25 23.49
CA PRO A 356 -10.21 -12.69 23.39
C PRO A 356 -11.14 -12.00 24.40
N GLU A 357 -10.63 -11.76 25.61
CA GLU A 357 -11.36 -11.10 26.70
C GLU A 357 -11.67 -9.64 26.35
N ASP A 358 -10.72 -8.93 25.68
CA ASP A 358 -10.96 -7.55 25.20
C ASP A 358 -12.12 -7.53 24.20
N TYR A 359 -12.09 -8.42 23.19
CA TYR A 359 -13.17 -8.53 22.20
C TYR A 359 -14.51 -8.87 22.87
N ASN A 360 -14.55 -9.85 23.77
CA ASN A 360 -15.74 -10.22 24.51
C ASN A 360 -16.30 -9.02 25.30
N GLY A 361 -15.46 -8.35 26.08
CA GLY A 361 -15.85 -7.19 26.87
C GLY A 361 -16.40 -6.05 26.01
N LYS A 362 -15.72 -5.72 24.89
CA LYS A 362 -16.15 -4.63 23.99
C LYS A 362 -17.41 -4.97 23.21
N ILE A 363 -17.61 -6.21 22.78
CA ILE A 363 -18.84 -6.64 22.12
C ILE A 363 -20.04 -6.50 23.07
N ARG A 364 -19.91 -6.94 24.32
CA ARG A 364 -20.96 -6.78 25.33
C ARG A 364 -21.20 -5.30 25.64
N TYR A 365 -20.15 -4.50 25.73
CA TYR A 365 -20.26 -3.06 25.91
C TYR A 365 -21.05 -2.39 24.78
N ILE A 366 -20.75 -2.69 23.51
CA ILE A 366 -21.46 -2.15 22.35
C ILE A 366 -22.93 -2.56 22.33
N ILE A 367 -23.23 -3.81 22.71
CA ILE A 367 -24.62 -4.28 22.79
C ILE A 367 -25.42 -3.45 23.80
N GLN A 368 -24.82 -3.08 24.94
CA GLN A 368 -25.44 -2.33 26.00
C GLN A 368 -25.42 -0.81 25.79
N ASN A 369 -24.43 -0.29 25.06
CA ASN A 369 -24.15 1.14 24.91
C ASN A 369 -24.06 1.55 23.43
N ARG A 370 -25.11 1.29 22.66
CA ARG A 370 -25.11 1.53 21.20
C ARG A 370 -24.81 2.98 20.84
N ASP A 371 -25.41 3.93 21.53
CA ASP A 371 -25.22 5.36 21.22
C ASP A 371 -23.77 5.79 21.41
N GLU A 372 -23.08 5.27 22.42
CA GLU A 372 -21.66 5.54 22.62
C GLU A 372 -20.79 4.91 21.52
N ALA A 373 -21.13 3.69 21.09
CA ALA A 373 -20.41 3.03 19.99
C ALA A 373 -20.61 3.79 18.66
N GLU A 374 -21.83 4.29 18.40
CA GLU A 374 -22.08 5.12 17.22
C GLU A 374 -21.32 6.47 17.29
N LYS A 375 -21.15 7.08 18.45
CA LYS A 375 -20.30 8.30 18.59
C LYS A 375 -18.86 8.01 18.24
N VAL A 376 -18.28 6.90 18.70
CA VAL A 376 -16.93 6.48 18.33
C VAL A 376 -16.82 6.27 16.83
N ALA A 377 -17.79 5.62 16.21
CA ALA A 377 -17.83 5.42 14.76
C ALA A 377 -17.96 6.74 13.98
N GLN A 378 -18.76 7.70 14.46
CA GLN A 378 -18.87 9.04 13.84
C GLN A 378 -17.57 9.84 13.96
N ASN A 379 -16.87 9.74 15.08
CA ASN A 379 -15.54 10.33 15.22
C ASN A 379 -14.54 9.72 14.22
N ALA A 380 -14.59 8.38 14.05
CA ALA A 380 -13.76 7.68 13.05
C ALA A 380 -14.07 8.15 11.63
N LEU A 381 -15.36 8.23 11.27
CA LEU A 381 -15.80 8.72 9.97
C LEU A 381 -15.32 10.14 9.70
N LYS A 382 -15.46 11.04 10.69
CA LYS A 382 -14.93 12.40 10.57
C LYS A 382 -13.43 12.40 10.35
N PHE A 383 -12.68 11.62 11.15
CA PHE A 383 -11.25 11.48 11.01
C PHE A 383 -10.84 11.02 9.60
N ILE A 384 -11.55 10.04 9.03
CA ILE A 384 -11.30 9.55 7.67
C ILE A 384 -11.56 10.65 6.63
N ASN A 385 -12.68 11.36 6.74
CA ASN A 385 -13.02 12.44 5.82
C ASN A 385 -11.99 13.59 5.85
N ASP A 386 -11.46 13.89 7.05
CA ASP A 386 -10.48 14.96 7.23
C ASP A 386 -9.08 14.57 6.76
N ASN A 387 -8.67 13.29 6.96
CA ASN A 387 -7.28 12.86 6.76
C ASN A 387 -7.05 11.99 5.51
N TYR A 388 -8.12 11.43 4.90
CA TYR A 388 -8.02 10.56 3.72
C TYR A 388 -8.72 11.14 2.49
N ASN A 389 -8.85 12.46 2.42
CA ASN A 389 -9.38 13.17 1.26
C ASN A 389 -8.34 13.21 0.13
N LEU A 390 -8.50 12.34 -0.85
CA LEU A 390 -7.56 12.19 -1.96
C LEU A 390 -7.39 13.46 -2.81
N LYS A 391 -8.46 14.27 -3.00
CA LYS A 391 -8.37 15.52 -3.77
C LYS A 391 -7.51 16.55 -3.06
N ASN A 392 -7.71 16.72 -1.75
CA ASN A 392 -6.89 17.60 -0.94
C ASN A 392 -5.45 17.12 -0.88
N ALA A 393 -5.24 15.81 -0.69
CA ALA A 393 -3.91 15.20 -0.66
C ALA A 393 -3.16 15.41 -1.99
N PHE A 394 -3.83 15.24 -3.14
CA PHE A 394 -3.22 15.53 -4.44
C PHE A 394 -2.87 17.01 -4.58
N LYS A 395 -3.77 17.92 -4.19
CA LYS A 395 -3.54 19.36 -4.24
C LYS A 395 -2.31 19.74 -3.41
N GLU A 396 -2.25 19.34 -2.15
CA GLU A 396 -1.12 19.64 -1.27
C GLU A 396 0.20 19.06 -1.81
N TYR A 397 0.17 17.83 -2.32
CA TYR A 397 1.35 17.20 -2.91
C TYR A 397 1.82 17.94 -4.17
N SER A 398 0.90 18.27 -5.10
CA SER A 398 1.23 18.97 -6.33
C SER A 398 1.76 20.37 -6.06
N GLU A 399 1.12 21.15 -5.18
CA GLU A 399 1.60 22.47 -4.76
C GLU A 399 3.00 22.38 -4.15
N LYS A 400 3.26 21.38 -3.30
CA LYS A 400 4.58 21.17 -2.69
C LYS A 400 5.67 20.93 -3.72
N ILE A 401 5.46 20.01 -4.67
CA ILE A 401 6.51 19.71 -5.67
C ILE A 401 6.65 20.81 -6.73
N TYR A 402 5.60 21.60 -6.97
CA TYR A 402 5.69 22.78 -7.86
C TYR A 402 6.45 23.95 -7.22
N SER A 403 6.54 23.98 -5.89
CA SER A 403 7.28 25.00 -5.13
C SER A 403 8.78 24.69 -4.96
N LEU A 404 9.26 23.53 -5.39
CA LEU A 404 10.66 23.15 -5.32
C LEU A 404 11.50 23.87 -6.38
#